data_84b4324dc76dad1e179128ee79d752de
#
_entry.id   84b4324dc76dad1e179128ee79d752de
#
_cell.length_a   1.000
_cell.length_b   1.000
_cell.length_c   1.000
_cell.angle_alpha   90.00
_cell.angle_beta   90.00
_cell.angle_gamma   90.00
#
_symmetry.space_group_name_H-M   'P 1'
#
loop_
_entity.id
_entity.type
_entity.pdbx_description
1 polymer ?
#
loop_
_entity_poly.entity_id
_entity_poly.type
_entity_poly.pdbx_seq_one_letter_code
_entity_poly.pdbx_strand_id
1 'polypeptide(L)'
;DSSTSRGLGDVYKRQIVHTINKLGTDDILIQIALGQNNLTHGFFNRISSTGIVSNFLLNAFTSNNRLDDFFLFSSESSRRLRLFITEFLCEWYEPSPASYDMLNSLFSLIISELINTLNVTSDHPATHNKGTYVMPVLRYIENNYKTCDLQSAAQQFNLHPNYLSAMLKKYTGSTFNELVQHEKLTAAEKLLLNSDMSVTDIASFVGYQNVSYFYRIFKRKNNCMPNEYRKRSR
;
A
#
# COMPACT_ATOMS: atom_id res chain seq x y z
N ASP A 1 3.63 -25.54 -32.96
CA ASP A 1 5.00 -25.61 -32.48
C ASP A 1 5.01 -25.24 -31.00
N SER A 2 5.14 -26.27 -30.17
CA SER A 2 5.20 -26.15 -28.73
C SER A 2 6.63 -25.80 -28.31
N SER A 3 6.93 -24.52 -28.12
CA SER A 3 8.12 -24.12 -27.40
C SER A 3 7.88 -24.26 -25.90
N THR A 4 8.16 -25.42 -25.36
CA THR A 4 8.19 -25.69 -23.93
C THR A 4 9.32 -24.90 -23.27
N SER A 5 9.00 -23.76 -22.68
CA SER A 5 9.89 -23.07 -21.74
C SER A 5 9.93 -23.84 -20.42
N ARG A 6 10.83 -24.82 -20.35
CA ARG A 6 11.18 -25.47 -19.09
C ARG A 6 11.96 -24.47 -18.23
N GLY A 7 11.33 -23.96 -17.17
CA GLY A 7 11.99 -23.08 -16.21
C GLY A 7 11.13 -21.97 -15.61
N LEU A 8 9.95 -21.71 -16.16
CA LEU A 8 9.03 -20.66 -15.68
C LEU A 8 7.87 -21.19 -14.80
N GLY A 9 7.83 -22.49 -14.51
CA GLY A 9 6.68 -23.12 -13.85
C GLY A 9 6.37 -22.63 -12.44
N ASP A 10 7.33 -22.08 -11.72
CA ASP A 10 7.11 -21.63 -10.34
C ASP A 10 6.70 -20.12 -10.24
N VAL A 11 7.01 -19.32 -11.24
CA VAL A 11 6.66 -17.89 -11.25
C VAL A 11 5.18 -17.68 -11.58
N TYR A 12 4.58 -18.59 -12.34
CA TYR A 12 3.16 -18.47 -12.77
C TYR A 12 2.13 -18.96 -11.77
N LYS A 13 2.52 -19.61 -10.68
CA LYS A 13 1.57 -20.14 -9.67
C LYS A 13 0.74 -19.10 -8.92
N ARG A 14 1.02 -17.81 -9.11
CA ARG A 14 0.36 -16.69 -8.41
C ARG A 14 -0.40 -15.74 -9.31
N GLN A 15 -0.54 -16.04 -10.58
CA GLN A 15 -1.29 -15.18 -11.51
C GLN A 15 -2.78 -15.49 -11.46
N ILE A 16 -3.56 -14.43 -11.37
CA ILE A 16 -5.00 -14.48 -11.63
C ILE A 16 -5.19 -14.85 -13.10
N VAL A 17 -6.14 -15.78 -13.37
CA VAL A 17 -6.50 -16.11 -14.74
C VAL A 17 -7.02 -14.85 -15.42
N HIS A 18 -6.32 -14.39 -16.42
CA HIS A 18 -6.70 -13.22 -17.21
C HIS A 18 -6.51 -13.51 -18.70
N THR A 19 -7.26 -12.80 -19.51
CA THR A 19 -7.17 -12.89 -20.95
C THR A 19 -6.74 -11.53 -21.49
N ILE A 20 -5.71 -11.50 -22.32
CA ILE A 20 -5.31 -10.31 -23.05
C ILE A 20 -5.97 -10.36 -24.41
N ASN A 21 -6.79 -9.37 -24.72
CA ASN A 21 -7.38 -9.23 -26.04
C ASN A 21 -6.29 -8.94 -27.08
N LYS A 22 -6.61 -9.21 -28.35
CA LYS A 22 -5.69 -8.89 -29.46
C LYS A 22 -5.37 -7.39 -29.44
N LEU A 23 -4.09 -7.08 -29.36
CA LEU A 23 -3.58 -5.71 -29.41
C LEU A 23 -3.79 -5.10 -30.80
N GLY A 24 -4.06 -3.82 -30.85
CA GLY A 24 -4.04 -3.03 -32.08
C GLY A 24 -2.61 -2.85 -32.61
N THR A 25 -2.48 -2.27 -33.81
CA THR A 25 -1.18 -2.05 -34.46
C THR A 25 -0.29 -1.04 -33.72
N ASP A 26 -0.92 -0.16 -32.93
CA ASP A 26 -0.23 0.92 -32.21
C ASP A 26 -0.14 0.68 -30.69
N ASP A 27 -0.64 -0.49 -30.24
CA ASP A 27 -0.63 -0.85 -28.82
C ASP A 27 0.70 -1.53 -28.46
N ILE A 28 1.24 -1.15 -27.31
CA ILE A 28 2.44 -1.77 -26.71
C ILE A 28 2.05 -2.34 -25.35
N LEU A 29 2.23 -3.65 -25.20
CA LEU A 29 2.07 -4.32 -23.91
C LEU A 29 3.45 -4.54 -23.30
N ILE A 30 3.64 -4.02 -22.07
CA ILE A 30 4.86 -4.25 -21.29
C ILE A 30 4.48 -5.09 -20.08
N GLN A 31 5.08 -6.26 -19.96
CA GLN A 31 4.91 -7.13 -18.80
C GLN A 31 6.20 -7.17 -17.97
N ILE A 32 6.12 -6.71 -16.72
CA ILE A 32 7.23 -6.75 -15.77
C ILE A 32 6.98 -7.88 -14.78
N ALA A 33 7.81 -8.92 -14.81
CA ALA A 33 7.76 -10.01 -13.85
C ALA A 33 8.80 -9.79 -12.75
N LEU A 34 8.36 -9.84 -11.49
CA LEU A 34 9.21 -9.65 -10.33
C LEU A 34 9.51 -10.98 -9.66
N GLY A 35 10.78 -11.32 -9.52
CA GLY A 35 11.22 -12.45 -8.71
C GLY A 35 11.14 -12.10 -7.21
N GLN A 36 10.83 -13.10 -6.37
CA GLN A 36 10.74 -12.92 -4.91
C GLN A 36 12.02 -12.33 -4.29
N ASN A 37 13.18 -12.67 -4.84
CA ASN A 37 14.48 -12.21 -4.35
C ASN A 37 14.72 -10.70 -4.60
N ASN A 38 13.98 -10.09 -5.52
CA ASN A 38 14.09 -8.66 -5.83
C ASN A 38 13.27 -7.80 -4.88
N LEU A 39 12.32 -8.41 -4.17
CA LEU A 39 11.48 -7.75 -3.18
C LEU A 39 12.14 -7.84 -1.80
N THR A 40 13.27 -7.17 -1.62
CA THR A 40 14.02 -7.15 -0.36
C THR A 40 13.38 -6.24 0.69
N HIS A 41 13.71 -6.47 1.98
CA HIS A 41 13.34 -5.55 3.06
C HIS A 41 13.77 -4.09 2.78
N GLY A 42 14.91 -3.89 2.11
CA GLY A 42 15.37 -2.56 1.70
C GLY A 42 14.49 -1.89 0.65
N PHE A 43 13.95 -2.66 -0.31
CA PHE A 43 12.97 -2.18 -1.28
C PHE A 43 11.70 -1.71 -0.56
N PHE A 44 11.20 -2.52 0.36
CA PHE A 44 10.01 -2.23 1.11
C PHE A 44 10.16 -1.03 2.05
N ASN A 45 11.30 -0.87 2.70
CA ASN A 45 11.58 0.30 3.53
C ASN A 45 11.60 1.62 2.72
N ARG A 46 11.91 1.58 1.43
CA ARG A 46 11.86 2.75 0.54
C ARG A 46 10.44 3.12 0.13
N ILE A 47 9.57 2.12 -0.07
CA ILE A 47 8.15 2.34 -0.43
C ILE A 47 7.30 2.59 0.81
N SER A 48 7.70 2.10 1.96
CA SER A 48 6.99 2.25 3.21
C SER A 48 7.12 3.67 3.76
N SER A 49 6.41 4.58 3.11
CA SER A 49 5.78 5.61 3.91
C SER A 49 4.78 4.86 4.81
N THR A 50 4.96 4.92 6.06
CA THR A 50 4.29 4.38 7.24
C THR A 50 2.75 4.24 7.23
N GLY A 51 2.08 4.20 6.07
CA GLY A 51 0.62 4.11 5.93
C GLY A 51 0.07 2.70 5.75
N ILE A 52 -1.20 2.49 6.07
CA ILE A 52 -1.89 1.19 5.92
C ILE A 52 -1.98 0.75 4.46
N VAL A 53 -2.06 1.68 3.51
CA VAL A 53 -2.07 1.39 2.07
C VAL A 53 -0.75 0.77 1.65
N SER A 54 0.37 1.35 2.05
CA SER A 54 1.70 0.82 1.77
C SER A 54 1.88 -0.57 2.39
N ASN A 55 1.47 -0.75 3.65
CA ASN A 55 1.52 -2.04 4.33
C ASN A 55 0.61 -3.09 3.66
N PHE A 56 -0.56 -2.69 3.19
CA PHE A 56 -1.45 -3.58 2.45
C PHE A 56 -0.80 -4.07 1.14
N LEU A 57 -0.24 -3.17 0.34
CA LEU A 57 0.47 -3.52 -0.89
C LEU A 57 1.67 -4.40 -0.61
N LEU A 58 2.45 -4.10 0.45
CA LEU A 58 3.53 -4.92 0.93
C LEU A 58 3.10 -6.35 1.20
N ASN A 59 2.03 -6.51 1.98
CA ASN A 59 1.48 -7.81 2.30
C ASN A 59 0.96 -8.54 1.04
N ALA A 60 0.37 -7.81 0.10
CA ALA A 60 -0.08 -8.36 -1.18
C ALA A 60 1.09 -8.91 -2.02
N PHE A 61 2.25 -8.24 -1.99
CA PHE A 61 3.44 -8.70 -2.71
C PHE A 61 4.22 -9.81 -1.99
N THR A 62 4.18 -9.84 -0.64
CA THR A 62 5.01 -10.77 0.16
C THR A 62 4.28 -12.01 0.66
N SER A 63 2.95 -11.93 0.87
CA SER A 63 2.20 -13.07 1.41
C SER A 63 1.99 -14.18 0.39
N ASN A 64 2.12 -15.42 0.87
CA ASN A 64 1.73 -16.63 0.15
C ASN A 64 0.21 -16.78 -0.01
N ASN A 65 -0.58 -15.89 0.60
CA ASN A 65 -2.02 -15.92 0.47
C ASN A 65 -2.41 -15.49 -0.95
N ARG A 66 -3.17 -16.34 -1.62
CA ARG A 66 -3.80 -16.03 -2.90
C ARG A 66 -4.72 -14.83 -2.71
N LEU A 67 -4.23 -13.64 -3.05
CA LEU A 67 -5.13 -12.57 -3.42
C LEU A 67 -5.63 -12.94 -4.81
N ASP A 68 -6.86 -13.43 -4.90
CA ASP A 68 -7.52 -13.69 -6.19
C ASP A 68 -7.97 -12.36 -6.84
N ASP A 69 -7.24 -11.28 -6.58
CA ASP A 69 -7.59 -9.93 -7.00
C ASP A 69 -6.40 -9.23 -7.65
N PHE A 70 -6.70 -8.36 -8.59
CA PHE A 70 -5.74 -7.51 -9.28
C PHE A 70 -6.03 -6.04 -8.98
N PHE A 71 -5.01 -5.20 -9.07
CA PHE A 71 -5.14 -3.76 -8.99
C PHE A 71 -5.08 -3.17 -10.39
N LEU A 72 -6.11 -2.42 -10.76
CA LEU A 72 -6.13 -1.66 -11.99
C LEU A 72 -5.82 -0.19 -11.68
N PHE A 73 -4.78 0.33 -12.30
CA PHE A 73 -4.36 1.72 -12.16
C PHE A 73 -4.65 2.45 -13.46
N SER A 74 -5.56 3.42 -13.42
CA SER A 74 -5.76 4.35 -14.55
C SER A 74 -4.73 5.46 -14.46
N SER A 75 -3.68 5.36 -15.26
CA SER A 75 -2.52 6.24 -15.17
C SER A 75 -2.33 7.15 -16.39
N GLU A 76 -3.34 7.25 -17.24
CA GLU A 76 -3.29 7.99 -18.51
C GLU A 76 -2.85 9.44 -18.35
N SER A 77 -3.19 10.07 -17.22
CA SER A 77 -2.86 11.47 -16.90
C SER A 77 -1.53 11.67 -16.17
N SER A 78 -0.89 10.59 -15.65
CA SER A 78 0.35 10.75 -14.89
C SER A 78 1.57 10.91 -15.79
N ARG A 79 2.03 12.16 -15.95
CA ARG A 79 3.29 12.47 -16.63
C ARG A 79 4.49 11.82 -15.93
N ARG A 80 4.48 11.74 -14.60
CA ARG A 80 5.57 11.17 -13.83
C ARG A 80 5.69 9.67 -14.06
N LEU A 81 4.56 8.95 -14.06
CA LEU A 81 4.58 7.52 -14.29
C LEU A 81 5.16 7.18 -15.67
N ARG A 82 4.75 7.91 -16.71
CA ARG A 82 5.33 7.75 -18.06
C ARG A 82 6.83 7.96 -18.05
N LEU A 83 7.31 9.04 -17.41
CA LEU A 83 8.74 9.33 -17.32
C LEU A 83 9.49 8.17 -16.65
N PHE A 84 9.02 7.72 -15.47
CA PHE A 84 9.68 6.65 -14.72
C PHE A 84 9.70 5.33 -15.47
N ILE A 85 8.60 4.98 -16.17
CA ILE A 85 8.55 3.78 -17.02
C ILE A 85 9.50 3.91 -18.20
N THR A 86 9.56 5.06 -18.85
CA THR A 86 10.50 5.30 -19.97
C THR A 86 11.94 5.13 -19.52
N GLU A 87 12.33 5.78 -18.42
CA GLU A 87 13.69 5.65 -17.87
C GLU A 87 14.00 4.22 -17.43
N PHE A 88 13.02 3.52 -16.84
CA PHE A 88 13.17 2.10 -16.48
C PHE A 88 13.46 1.23 -17.71
N LEU A 89 12.75 1.46 -18.81
CA LEU A 89 12.97 0.74 -20.07
C LEU A 89 14.31 1.12 -20.73
N CYS A 90 14.69 2.39 -20.75
CA CYS A 90 15.98 2.83 -21.24
C CYS A 90 17.12 2.12 -20.49
N GLU A 91 17.09 2.13 -19.15
CA GLU A 91 18.11 1.46 -18.34
C GLU A 91 18.09 -0.07 -18.49
N TRP A 92 16.92 -0.66 -18.77
CA TRP A 92 16.81 -2.09 -19.03
C TRP A 92 17.43 -2.52 -20.36
N TYR A 93 17.25 -1.72 -21.43
CA TYR A 93 17.75 -2.03 -22.76
C TYR A 93 19.19 -1.54 -23.02
N GLU A 94 19.61 -0.49 -22.34
CA GLU A 94 20.96 0.09 -22.42
C GLU A 94 21.60 0.15 -21.02
N PRO A 95 22.00 -1.01 -20.45
CA PRO A 95 22.42 -1.07 -19.06
C PRO A 95 23.74 -0.35 -18.82
N SER A 96 23.76 0.47 -17.75
CA SER A 96 24.95 1.10 -17.18
C SER A 96 25.59 0.22 -16.09
N PRO A 97 26.82 0.51 -15.63
CA PRO A 97 27.41 -0.20 -14.51
C PRO A 97 26.60 -0.15 -13.21
N ALA A 98 25.72 0.84 -13.06
CA ALA A 98 24.85 1.04 -11.90
C ALA A 98 23.40 0.57 -12.13
N SER A 99 23.09 -0.13 -13.23
CA SER A 99 21.73 -0.51 -13.66
C SER A 99 20.92 -1.20 -12.57
N TYR A 100 21.54 -2.07 -11.77
CA TYR A 100 20.85 -2.77 -10.70
C TYR A 100 20.23 -1.79 -9.70
N ASP A 101 20.99 -0.81 -9.23
CA ASP A 101 20.52 0.17 -8.25
C ASP A 101 19.57 1.20 -8.89
N MET A 102 19.80 1.58 -10.13
CA MET A 102 18.92 2.46 -10.90
C MET A 102 17.56 1.82 -11.15
N LEU A 103 17.51 0.59 -11.64
CA LEU A 103 16.26 -0.15 -11.88
C LEU A 103 15.47 -0.34 -10.59
N ASN A 104 16.12 -0.68 -9.47
CA ASN A 104 15.45 -0.79 -8.16
C ASN A 104 14.87 0.56 -7.69
N SER A 105 15.59 1.64 -7.94
CA SER A 105 15.14 2.99 -7.57
C SER A 105 13.96 3.45 -8.43
N LEU A 106 14.07 3.28 -9.76
CA LEU A 106 13.01 3.59 -10.71
C LEU A 106 11.76 2.75 -10.45
N PHE A 107 11.92 1.46 -10.16
CA PHE A 107 10.80 0.60 -9.80
C PHE A 107 10.11 1.07 -8.51
N SER A 108 10.89 1.49 -7.49
CA SER A 108 10.33 2.08 -6.27
C SER A 108 9.55 3.36 -6.54
N LEU A 109 10.02 4.21 -7.45
CA LEU A 109 9.32 5.43 -7.89
C LEU A 109 8.04 5.10 -8.66
N ILE A 110 8.07 4.10 -9.55
CA ILE A 110 6.88 3.62 -10.28
C ILE A 110 5.81 3.16 -9.29
N ILE A 111 6.15 2.30 -8.34
CA ILE A 111 5.19 1.82 -7.34
C ILE A 111 4.66 2.98 -6.48
N SER A 112 5.52 3.90 -6.05
CA SER A 112 5.10 5.07 -5.28
C SER A 112 4.12 5.96 -6.06
N GLU A 113 4.37 6.17 -7.35
CA GLU A 113 3.49 6.96 -8.21
C GLU A 113 2.17 6.23 -8.50
N LEU A 114 2.19 4.91 -8.69
CA LEU A 114 0.97 4.09 -8.80
C LEU A 114 0.11 4.22 -7.55
N ILE A 115 0.71 4.18 -6.36
CA ILE A 115 0.01 4.42 -5.09
C ILE A 115 -0.61 5.83 -5.08
N ASN A 116 0.09 6.84 -5.56
CA ASN A 116 -0.41 8.20 -5.63
C ASN A 116 -1.58 8.36 -6.61
N THR A 117 -1.52 7.68 -7.77
CA THR A 117 -2.59 7.74 -8.78
C THR A 117 -3.88 7.09 -8.32
N LEU A 118 -3.85 6.15 -7.38
CA LEU A 118 -5.05 5.62 -6.74
C LEU A 118 -5.87 6.70 -6.01
N ASN A 119 -5.28 7.88 -5.74
CA ASN A 119 -5.97 9.00 -5.11
C ASN A 119 -6.91 9.76 -6.04
N VAL A 120 -6.72 9.67 -7.35
CA VAL A 120 -7.35 10.58 -8.32
C VAL A 120 -8.59 9.97 -8.98
N THR A 121 -8.74 8.64 -8.98
CA THR A 121 -9.76 7.96 -9.77
C THR A 121 -10.92 7.40 -8.96
N SER A 122 -11.47 8.18 -8.01
CA SER A 122 -12.69 7.81 -7.28
C SER A 122 -13.96 7.83 -8.15
N ASP A 123 -13.88 8.22 -9.43
CA ASP A 123 -15.05 8.51 -10.26
C ASP A 123 -15.45 7.42 -11.28
N HIS A 124 -14.76 6.28 -11.30
CA HIS A 124 -15.20 5.18 -12.18
C HIS A 124 -15.76 4.00 -11.39
N PRO A 125 -17.04 3.65 -11.57
CA PRO A 125 -17.61 2.38 -11.10
C PRO A 125 -17.04 1.26 -11.97
N ALA A 126 -15.79 0.87 -11.72
CA ALA A 126 -15.22 -0.30 -12.35
C ALA A 126 -15.85 -1.55 -11.74
N THR A 127 -16.55 -2.28 -12.60
CA THR A 127 -16.92 -3.70 -12.54
C THR A 127 -16.85 -4.39 -11.17
N HIS A 128 -17.93 -5.06 -10.83
CA HIS A 128 -18.28 -5.83 -9.64
C HIS A 128 -17.21 -6.78 -9.02
N ASN A 129 -15.99 -6.33 -8.85
CA ASN A 129 -14.97 -7.11 -8.14
C ASN A 129 -14.94 -6.71 -6.67
N LYS A 130 -15.18 -7.66 -5.78
CA LYS A 130 -15.32 -7.45 -4.33
C LYS A 130 -14.08 -6.80 -3.67
N GLY A 131 -12.91 -6.88 -4.30
CA GLY A 131 -11.66 -6.26 -3.86
C GLY A 131 -11.51 -4.77 -4.21
N THR A 132 -12.30 -4.25 -5.14
CA THR A 132 -12.18 -2.86 -5.65
C THR A 132 -12.32 -1.80 -4.56
N TYR A 133 -13.07 -2.08 -3.50
CA TYR A 133 -13.28 -1.14 -2.38
C TYR A 133 -12.18 -1.12 -1.33
N VAL A 134 -11.28 -2.11 -1.30
CA VAL A 134 -10.28 -2.22 -0.23
C VAL A 134 -9.37 -0.98 -0.22
N MET A 135 -8.81 -0.63 -1.36
CA MET A 135 -7.89 0.51 -1.46
C MET A 135 -8.57 1.86 -1.14
N PRO A 136 -9.74 2.19 -1.74
CA PRO A 136 -10.47 3.39 -1.36
C PRO A 136 -10.78 3.46 0.14
N VAL A 137 -11.17 2.35 0.76
CA VAL A 137 -11.47 2.29 2.21
C VAL A 137 -10.20 2.51 3.05
N LEU A 138 -9.08 1.89 2.69
CA LEU A 138 -7.81 2.09 3.38
C LEU A 138 -7.37 3.56 3.32
N ARG A 139 -7.52 4.19 2.15
CA ARG A 139 -7.29 5.63 1.97
C ARG A 139 -8.21 6.49 2.82
N TYR A 140 -9.48 6.14 2.86
CA TYR A 140 -10.43 6.85 3.72
C TYR A 140 -9.97 6.81 5.18
N ILE A 141 -9.53 5.63 5.65
CA ILE A 141 -9.00 5.47 7.00
C ILE A 141 -7.73 6.34 7.19
N GLU A 142 -6.75 6.29 6.28
CA GLU A 142 -5.53 7.11 6.35
C GLU A 142 -5.84 8.62 6.47
N ASN A 143 -6.82 9.09 5.71
CA ASN A 143 -7.17 10.52 5.70
C ASN A 143 -8.05 10.94 6.87
N ASN A 144 -8.84 10.01 7.44
CA ASN A 144 -9.86 10.31 8.43
C ASN A 144 -9.67 9.59 9.79
N TYR A 145 -8.51 8.97 10.03
CA TYR A 145 -8.26 8.11 11.21
C TYR A 145 -8.58 8.75 12.56
N LYS A 146 -8.55 10.08 12.65
CA LYS A 146 -8.80 10.80 13.91
C LYS A 146 -10.23 10.60 14.41
N THR A 147 -11.20 10.58 13.50
CA THR A 147 -12.64 10.66 13.79
C THR A 147 -13.48 9.57 13.13
N CYS A 148 -12.95 8.83 12.14
CA CYS A 148 -13.74 7.86 11.41
C CYS A 148 -14.10 6.64 12.28
N ASP A 149 -15.28 6.09 12.03
CA ASP A 149 -15.76 4.82 12.55
C ASP A 149 -16.23 3.90 11.41
N LEU A 150 -16.52 2.65 11.74
CA LEU A 150 -16.94 1.65 10.76
C LEU A 150 -18.27 2.03 10.07
N GLN A 151 -19.18 2.69 10.78
CA GLN A 151 -20.48 3.06 10.23
C GLN A 151 -20.34 4.20 9.22
N SER A 152 -19.60 5.26 9.57
CA SER A 152 -19.32 6.38 8.69
C SER A 152 -18.56 5.96 7.44
N ALA A 153 -17.56 5.06 7.59
CA ALA A 153 -16.86 4.48 6.45
C ALA A 153 -17.79 3.66 5.56
N ALA A 154 -18.62 2.78 6.13
CA ALA A 154 -19.55 1.97 5.36
C ALA A 154 -20.56 2.83 4.59
N GLN A 155 -21.07 3.88 5.21
CA GLN A 155 -21.98 4.84 4.58
C GLN A 155 -21.31 5.58 3.42
N GLN A 156 -20.05 6.02 3.58
CA GLN A 156 -19.28 6.72 2.55
C GLN A 156 -19.16 5.89 1.26
N PHE A 157 -19.04 4.57 1.38
CA PHE A 157 -18.89 3.66 0.24
C PHE A 157 -20.17 2.92 -0.16
N ASN A 158 -21.31 3.28 0.42
CA ASN A 158 -22.59 2.60 0.22
C ASN A 158 -22.50 1.08 0.48
N LEU A 159 -21.76 0.69 1.53
CA LEU A 159 -21.56 -0.70 1.93
C LEU A 159 -22.23 -0.97 3.27
N HIS A 160 -22.63 -2.23 3.50
CA HIS A 160 -23.06 -2.66 4.81
C HIS A 160 -21.86 -2.79 5.76
N PRO A 161 -21.91 -2.31 7.04
CA PRO A 161 -20.77 -2.37 7.97
C PRO A 161 -20.16 -3.76 8.15
N ASN A 162 -21.00 -4.80 8.22
CA ASN A 162 -20.53 -6.18 8.34
C ASN A 162 -19.76 -6.64 7.10
N TYR A 163 -20.22 -6.24 5.91
CA TYR A 163 -19.51 -6.54 4.67
C TYR A 163 -18.15 -5.83 4.63
N LEU A 164 -18.12 -4.53 4.96
CA LEU A 164 -16.88 -3.76 5.04
C LEU A 164 -15.88 -4.39 6.02
N SER A 165 -16.34 -4.75 7.22
CA SER A 165 -15.51 -5.40 8.24
C SER A 165 -14.95 -6.74 7.79
N ALA A 166 -15.79 -7.60 7.20
CA ALA A 166 -15.36 -8.90 6.66
C ALA A 166 -14.38 -8.75 5.50
N MET A 167 -14.63 -7.80 4.60
CA MET A 167 -13.76 -7.49 3.48
C MET A 167 -12.37 -7.04 3.96
N LEU A 168 -12.30 -6.06 4.87
CA LEU A 168 -11.03 -5.60 5.43
C LEU A 168 -10.27 -6.75 6.10
N LYS A 169 -10.96 -7.54 6.94
CA LYS A 169 -10.33 -8.70 7.60
C LYS A 169 -9.79 -9.72 6.60
N LYS A 170 -10.54 -10.00 5.53
CA LYS A 170 -10.12 -10.92 4.46
C LYS A 170 -8.86 -10.42 3.75
N TYR A 171 -8.84 -9.16 3.34
CA TYR A 171 -7.79 -8.62 2.45
C TYR A 171 -6.58 -8.05 3.19
N THR A 172 -6.75 -7.53 4.41
CA THR A 172 -5.65 -6.92 5.19
C THR A 172 -5.20 -7.77 6.37
N GLY A 173 -5.95 -8.79 6.73
CA GLY A 173 -5.74 -9.55 7.95
C GLY A 173 -6.16 -8.80 9.23
N SER A 174 -6.56 -7.54 9.12
CA SER A 174 -6.87 -6.64 10.24
C SER A 174 -8.32 -6.16 10.22
N THR A 175 -8.87 -5.92 11.39
CA THR A 175 -10.19 -5.28 11.54
C THR A 175 -10.10 -3.77 11.26
N PHE A 176 -11.23 -3.12 10.99
CA PHE A 176 -11.30 -1.66 10.83
C PHE A 176 -10.66 -0.91 12.01
N ASN A 177 -11.00 -1.31 13.23
CA ASN A 177 -10.48 -0.67 14.45
C ASN A 177 -8.96 -0.86 14.62
N GLU A 178 -8.42 -2.02 14.24
CA GLU A 178 -6.97 -2.26 14.25
C GLU A 178 -6.26 -1.39 13.23
N LEU A 179 -6.82 -1.19 12.04
CA LEU A 179 -6.29 -0.29 11.01
C LEU A 179 -6.30 1.18 11.47
N VAL A 180 -7.44 1.66 12.01
CA VAL A 180 -7.53 3.02 12.56
C VAL A 180 -6.53 3.22 13.71
N GLN A 181 -6.42 2.23 14.62
CA GLN A 181 -5.46 2.28 15.72
C GLN A 181 -4.01 2.33 15.22
N HIS A 182 -3.70 1.58 14.17
CA HIS A 182 -2.38 1.59 13.53
C HIS A 182 -2.03 2.99 13.03
N GLU A 183 -2.94 3.66 12.29
CA GLU A 183 -2.72 5.02 11.79
C GLU A 183 -2.57 6.05 12.91
N LYS A 184 -3.41 5.99 13.94
CA LYS A 184 -3.29 6.86 15.12
C LYS A 184 -1.93 6.75 15.79
N LEU A 185 -1.44 5.53 15.99
CA LEU A 185 -0.14 5.29 16.62
C LEU A 185 1.02 5.73 15.74
N THR A 186 0.95 5.46 14.44
CA THR A 186 1.95 5.88 13.46
C THR A 186 2.06 7.41 13.40
N ALA A 187 0.93 8.11 13.40
CA ALA A 187 0.92 9.58 13.48
C ALA A 187 1.49 10.08 14.81
N ALA A 188 1.19 9.42 15.93
CA ALA A 188 1.74 9.78 17.24
C ALA A 188 3.27 9.59 17.29
N GLU A 189 3.79 8.50 16.71
CA GLU A 189 5.22 8.23 16.60
C GLU A 189 5.95 9.36 15.84
N LYS A 190 5.39 9.77 14.67
CA LYS A 190 5.93 10.89 13.89
C LYS A 190 5.94 12.21 14.70
N LEU A 191 4.87 12.49 15.43
CA LEU A 191 4.79 13.71 16.26
C LEU A 191 5.76 13.68 17.45
N LEU A 192 5.94 12.52 18.09
CA LEU A 192 6.91 12.35 19.17
C LEU A 192 8.34 12.64 18.71
N LEU A 193 8.70 12.28 17.47
CA LEU A 193 10.03 12.46 16.89
C LEU A 193 10.26 13.89 16.39
N ASN A 194 9.23 14.50 15.78
CA ASN A 194 9.36 15.73 15.00
C ASN A 194 8.74 16.96 15.66
N SER A 195 8.24 16.86 16.90
CA SER A 195 7.66 18.00 17.62
C SER A 195 7.94 17.97 19.12
N ASP A 196 7.82 19.13 19.77
CA ASP A 196 7.92 19.29 21.21
C ASP A 196 6.55 19.22 21.93
N MET A 197 5.49 18.82 21.21
CA MET A 197 4.17 18.67 21.81
C MET A 197 4.20 17.74 23.01
N SER A 198 3.39 18.04 24.04
CA SER A 198 3.23 17.12 25.16
C SER A 198 2.63 15.78 24.70
N VAL A 199 2.92 14.70 25.43
CA VAL A 199 2.34 13.38 25.09
C VAL A 199 0.82 13.39 25.18
N THR A 200 0.27 14.18 26.09
CA THR A 200 -1.18 14.36 26.26
C THR A 200 -1.79 15.05 25.04
N ASP A 201 -1.14 16.12 24.55
CA ASP A 201 -1.61 16.85 23.37
C ASP A 201 -1.50 15.98 22.12
N ILE A 202 -0.42 15.21 21.96
CA ILE A 202 -0.28 14.25 20.88
C ILE A 202 -1.40 13.22 20.91
N ALA A 203 -1.70 12.62 22.07
CA ALA A 203 -2.78 11.65 22.22
C ALA A 203 -4.12 12.25 21.77
N SER A 204 -4.43 13.46 22.22
CA SER A 204 -5.64 14.18 21.82
C SER A 204 -5.65 14.52 20.32
N PHE A 205 -4.53 14.99 19.80
CA PHE A 205 -4.39 15.39 18.39
C PHE A 205 -4.61 14.22 17.43
N VAL A 206 -4.14 13.02 17.78
CA VAL A 206 -4.34 11.82 16.96
C VAL A 206 -5.68 11.13 17.20
N GLY A 207 -6.55 11.70 18.03
CA GLY A 207 -7.93 11.27 18.21
C GLY A 207 -8.13 10.24 19.34
N TYR A 208 -7.30 10.23 20.39
CA TYR A 208 -7.58 9.50 21.62
C TYR A 208 -8.23 10.41 22.66
N GLN A 209 -9.44 10.08 23.08
CA GLN A 209 -10.13 10.79 24.16
C GLN A 209 -9.59 10.39 25.54
N ASN A 210 -9.10 9.16 25.68
CA ASN A 210 -8.53 8.64 26.92
C ASN A 210 -7.03 8.46 26.80
N VAL A 211 -6.30 9.36 27.47
CA VAL A 211 -4.83 9.39 27.46
C VAL A 211 -4.21 8.14 28.09
N SER A 212 -4.83 7.60 29.17
CA SER A 212 -4.35 6.36 29.79
C SER A 212 -4.45 5.16 28.86
N TYR A 213 -5.54 5.11 28.06
CA TYR A 213 -5.70 4.10 27.02
C TYR A 213 -4.61 4.23 25.94
N PHE A 214 -4.33 5.47 25.50
CA PHE A 214 -3.24 5.74 24.55
C PHE A 214 -1.90 5.21 25.07
N TYR A 215 -1.51 5.53 26.32
CA TYR A 215 -0.25 5.04 26.91
C TYR A 215 -0.14 3.52 26.87
N ARG A 216 -1.23 2.82 27.23
CA ARG A 216 -1.27 1.35 27.25
C ARG A 216 -1.09 0.77 25.86
N ILE A 217 -1.79 1.31 24.85
CA ILE A 217 -1.72 0.81 23.47
C ILE A 217 -0.37 1.14 22.84
N PHE A 218 0.17 2.34 23.08
CA PHE A 218 1.46 2.76 22.59
C PHE A 218 2.58 1.87 23.14
N LYS A 219 2.58 1.61 24.45
CA LYS A 219 3.53 0.70 25.08
C LYS A 219 3.43 -0.72 24.53
N ARG A 220 2.22 -1.21 24.26
CA ARG A 220 2.01 -2.54 23.67
C ARG A 220 2.60 -2.66 22.26
N LYS A 221 2.49 -1.60 21.43
CA LYS A 221 3.05 -1.58 20.07
C LYS A 221 4.57 -1.42 20.06
N ASN A 222 5.08 -0.49 20.86
CA ASN A 222 6.47 -0.02 20.76
C ASN A 222 7.39 -0.60 21.85
N ASN A 223 6.88 -1.41 22.77
CA ASN A 223 7.59 -1.97 23.93
C ASN A 223 8.26 -0.91 24.82
N CYS A 224 7.86 0.36 24.73
CA CYS A 224 8.33 1.46 25.55
C CYS A 224 7.25 2.54 25.70
N MET A 225 7.42 3.42 26.69
CA MET A 225 6.51 4.54 26.91
C MET A 225 6.77 5.67 25.88
N PRO A 226 5.74 6.50 25.54
CA PRO A 226 5.92 7.59 24.57
C PRO A 226 7.08 8.53 24.88
N ASN A 227 7.31 8.87 26.15
CA ASN A 227 8.43 9.71 26.56
C ASN A 227 9.79 9.03 26.36
N GLU A 228 9.88 7.71 26.56
CA GLU A 228 11.08 6.93 26.30
C GLU A 228 11.35 6.82 24.80
N TYR A 229 10.29 6.64 24.01
CA TYR A 229 10.35 6.60 22.55
C TYR A 229 10.96 7.90 21.99
N ARG A 230 10.49 9.06 22.48
CA ARG A 230 11.02 10.38 22.12
C ARG A 230 12.52 10.52 22.44
N LYS A 231 12.96 10.02 23.61
CA LYS A 231 14.36 10.13 24.04
C LYS A 231 15.32 9.22 23.27
N ARG A 232 14.87 8.06 22.78
CA ARG A 232 15.72 7.11 22.05
C ARG A 232 16.09 7.58 20.65
N SER A 233 15.33 8.51 20.11
CA SER A 233 15.43 8.95 18.71
C SER A 233 15.93 10.39 18.57
N ARG A 234 16.23 11.06 19.69
CA ARG A 234 16.95 12.32 19.79
C ARG A 234 18.35 12.05 20.35
#